data_de7d1e57212ecdf6e4c5226784eb2d2b
#
_entry.id   de7d1e57212ecdf6e4c5226784eb2d2b
#
_cell.length_a   1.000
_cell.length_b   1.000
_cell.length_c   1.000
_cell.angle_alpha   90.00
_cell.angle_beta   90.00
_cell.angle_gamma   90.00
#
_symmetry.space_group_name_H-M   'P 1'
#
loop_
_entity.id
_entity.type
_entity.pdbx_description
1 polymer ?
#
loop_
_entity_poly.entity_id
_entity_poly.type
_entity_poly.pdbx_seq_one_letter_code
_entity_poly.pdbx_strand_id
1 'polypeptide(L)'
;MKQLIKNNLPFFILYALVWLCVLVIVLITTKFEQMTFVNQHSNWWGDWFFYDATQLGEGWFFVAMIIIFLFIGYGKSLILTASLALSSLISSSLKWYFDTLRPMAFFKDLKVNWHYVDGVVVNIHQSFPSGHTTTAFAVFTMLTLFFKNKNWGFIFITFAWLAGYSRCYLFQHFPVDVLAGSVIGTFSSLGVYSWFTNMYLKNPKDWYERNLRRRQ
;
A
#
# COMPACT_ATOMS: atom_id res chain seq x y z
N MET A 1 -5.69 -19.31 4.78
CA MET A 1 -4.68 -18.29 5.10
C MET A 1 -3.25 -18.85 5.11
N LYS A 2 -2.90 -19.80 6.01
CA LYS A 2 -1.52 -20.38 6.09
C LYS A 2 -0.98 -20.87 4.74
N GLN A 3 -1.79 -21.60 3.96
CA GLN A 3 -1.36 -22.10 2.64
C GLN A 3 -1.13 -20.98 1.62
N LEU A 4 -1.93 -19.90 1.64
CA LEU A 4 -1.72 -18.74 0.76
C LEU A 4 -0.38 -18.06 1.05
N ILE A 5 -0.04 -17.87 2.33
CA ILE A 5 1.25 -17.30 2.74
C ILE A 5 2.38 -18.22 2.29
N LYS A 6 2.28 -19.55 2.57
CA LYS A 6 3.29 -20.52 2.19
C LYS A 6 3.53 -20.57 0.68
N ASN A 7 2.48 -20.46 -0.12
CA ASN A 7 2.59 -20.45 -1.58
C ASN A 7 3.18 -19.16 -2.14
N ASN A 8 3.26 -18.08 -1.36
CA ASN A 8 3.75 -16.77 -1.77
C ASN A 8 4.89 -16.27 -0.87
N LEU A 9 5.73 -17.19 -0.39
CA LEU A 9 6.84 -16.91 0.54
C LEU A 9 7.75 -15.73 0.12
N PRO A 10 8.16 -15.57 -1.16
CA PRO A 10 9.03 -14.46 -1.56
C PRO A 10 8.47 -13.09 -1.15
N PHE A 11 7.17 -12.87 -1.34
CA PHE A 11 6.50 -11.65 -0.91
C PHE A 11 6.48 -11.50 0.61
N PHE A 12 6.02 -12.54 1.33
CA PHE A 12 5.77 -12.42 2.75
C PHE A 12 7.04 -12.43 3.61
N ILE A 13 8.11 -13.07 3.16
CA ILE A 13 9.41 -13.00 3.86
C ILE A 13 9.94 -11.56 3.80
N LEU A 14 10.00 -10.97 2.60
CA LEU A 14 10.51 -9.60 2.46
C LEU A 14 9.56 -8.58 3.14
N TYR A 15 8.23 -8.80 3.06
CA TYR A 15 7.26 -8.02 3.82
C TYR A 15 7.57 -8.03 5.32
N ALA A 16 7.72 -9.21 5.90
CA ALA A 16 7.95 -9.35 7.34
C ALA A 16 9.31 -8.77 7.77
N LEU A 17 10.37 -9.01 6.99
CA LEU A 17 11.69 -8.47 7.29
C LEU A 17 11.70 -6.95 7.31
N VAL A 18 11.19 -6.30 6.26
CA VAL A 18 11.15 -4.83 6.19
C VAL A 18 10.22 -4.27 7.25
N TRP A 19 9.05 -4.90 7.45
CA TRP A 19 8.07 -4.48 8.46
C TRP A 19 8.68 -4.51 9.87
N LEU A 20 9.39 -5.59 10.24
CA LEU A 20 10.07 -5.72 11.53
C LEU A 20 11.20 -4.69 11.67
N CYS A 21 12.01 -4.47 10.62
CA CYS A 21 13.04 -3.44 10.65
C CYS A 21 12.46 -2.05 10.90
N VAL A 22 11.39 -1.67 10.17
CA VAL A 22 10.74 -0.37 10.36
C VAL A 22 10.08 -0.29 11.73
N LEU A 23 9.45 -1.38 12.22
CA LEU A 23 8.89 -1.42 13.57
C LEU A 23 9.95 -1.16 14.63
N VAL A 24 11.11 -1.82 14.56
CA VAL A 24 12.21 -1.60 15.49
C VAL A 24 12.64 -0.11 15.47
N ILE A 25 12.82 0.47 14.29
CA ILE A 25 13.14 1.91 14.16
C ILE A 25 12.07 2.77 14.85
N VAL A 26 10.80 2.49 14.60
CA VAL A 26 9.67 3.24 15.21
C VAL A 26 9.66 3.13 16.74
N LEU A 27 10.08 1.98 17.30
CA LEU A 27 10.07 1.74 18.74
C LEU A 27 11.28 2.36 19.46
N ILE A 28 12.46 2.47 18.80
CA ILE A 28 13.68 2.94 19.44
C ILE A 28 14.02 4.40 19.11
N THR A 29 13.30 5.04 18.19
CA THR A 29 13.52 6.43 17.78
C THR A 29 12.25 7.27 17.89
N THR A 30 12.43 8.58 18.06
CA THR A 30 11.33 9.55 18.07
C THR A 30 10.87 9.88 16.64
N LYS A 31 9.63 10.40 16.50
CA LYS A 31 9.14 10.92 15.22
C LYS A 31 10.05 11.97 14.61
N PHE A 32 10.66 12.79 15.46
CA PHE A 32 11.60 13.83 15.03
C PHE A 32 12.86 13.22 14.40
N GLU A 33 13.51 12.26 15.08
CA GLU A 33 14.68 11.57 14.56
C GLU A 33 14.39 10.84 13.25
N GLN A 34 13.25 10.13 13.16
CA GLN A 34 12.82 9.43 11.95
C GLN A 34 12.68 10.39 10.76
N MET A 35 11.97 11.50 10.95
CA MET A 35 11.73 12.46 9.87
C MET A 35 12.96 13.29 9.54
N THR A 36 13.80 13.61 10.54
CA THR A 36 15.09 14.26 10.32
C THR A 36 16.01 13.38 9.48
N PHE A 37 16.11 12.09 9.80
CA PHE A 37 16.91 11.15 9.01
C PHE A 37 16.46 11.10 7.55
N VAL A 38 15.17 10.95 7.29
CA VAL A 38 14.64 10.92 5.91
C VAL A 38 14.91 12.23 5.20
N ASN A 39 14.65 13.36 5.86
CA ASN A 39 14.73 14.69 5.25
C ASN A 39 16.18 15.13 4.96
N GLN A 40 17.13 14.81 5.84
CA GLN A 40 18.55 15.09 5.62
C GLN A 40 19.18 14.32 4.45
N HIS A 41 18.56 13.20 4.04
CA HIS A 41 19.00 12.42 2.89
C HIS A 41 18.24 12.77 1.62
N SER A 42 17.40 13.83 1.65
CA SER A 42 16.70 14.33 0.48
C SER A 42 17.68 14.96 -0.51
N ASN A 43 17.43 14.72 -1.79
CA ASN A 43 18.23 15.26 -2.88
C ASN A 43 17.38 15.30 -4.16
N TRP A 44 17.82 16.05 -5.15
CA TRP A 44 17.11 16.25 -6.41
C TRP A 44 16.67 14.95 -7.11
N TRP A 45 17.50 13.92 -7.16
CA TRP A 45 17.15 12.62 -7.72
C TRP A 45 16.04 11.92 -6.93
N GLY A 46 16.15 11.97 -5.61
CA GLY A 46 15.15 11.41 -4.70
C GLY A 46 13.81 12.13 -4.82
N ASP A 47 13.83 13.45 -4.97
CA ASP A 47 12.62 14.26 -5.11
C ASP A 47 11.80 13.81 -6.32
N TRP A 48 12.44 13.72 -7.48
CA TRP A 48 11.82 13.25 -8.70
C TRP A 48 11.36 11.79 -8.59
N PHE A 49 12.25 10.91 -8.12
CA PHE A 49 11.97 9.48 -8.01
C PHE A 49 10.80 9.18 -7.06
N PHE A 50 10.77 9.78 -5.87
CA PHE A 50 9.72 9.50 -4.90
C PHE A 50 8.41 10.24 -5.20
N TYR A 51 8.48 11.36 -5.94
CA TYR A 51 7.29 11.99 -6.52
C TYR A 51 6.58 11.04 -7.50
N ASP A 52 7.33 10.32 -8.34
CA ASP A 52 6.74 9.32 -9.23
C ASP A 52 6.36 8.02 -8.50
N ALA A 53 7.21 7.54 -7.59
CA ALA A 53 6.94 6.30 -6.83
C ALA A 53 5.64 6.38 -6.01
N THR A 54 5.25 7.56 -5.54
CA THR A 54 3.99 7.73 -4.79
C THR A 54 2.76 7.41 -5.64
N GLN A 55 2.85 7.54 -6.98
CA GLN A 55 1.76 7.24 -7.91
C GLN A 55 1.29 5.78 -7.84
N LEU A 56 2.17 4.86 -7.42
CA LEU A 56 1.83 3.45 -7.19
C LEU A 56 0.82 3.24 -6.04
N GLY A 57 0.64 4.25 -5.20
CA GLY A 57 -0.35 4.26 -4.12
C GLY A 57 -1.58 5.11 -4.41
N GLU A 58 -1.64 5.79 -5.56
CA GLU A 58 -2.75 6.64 -5.94
C GLU A 58 -3.98 5.83 -6.41
N GLY A 59 -5.16 6.41 -6.18
CA GLY A 59 -6.42 5.78 -6.56
C GLY A 59 -6.54 5.47 -8.05
N TRP A 60 -5.99 6.33 -8.92
CA TRP A 60 -6.02 6.13 -10.37
C TRP A 60 -5.24 4.88 -10.81
N PHE A 61 -4.09 4.59 -10.16
CA PHE A 61 -3.31 3.38 -10.43
C PHE A 61 -4.12 2.12 -10.12
N PHE A 62 -4.86 2.16 -9.01
CA PHE A 62 -5.74 1.05 -8.64
C PHE A 62 -6.88 0.86 -9.64
N VAL A 63 -7.52 1.95 -10.06
CA VAL A 63 -8.58 1.91 -11.09
C VAL A 63 -8.03 1.36 -12.40
N ALA A 64 -6.83 1.77 -12.81
CA ALA A 64 -6.17 1.22 -13.99
C ALA A 64 -5.96 -0.30 -13.86
N MET A 65 -5.55 -0.79 -12.70
CA MET A 65 -5.42 -2.23 -12.45
C MET A 65 -6.77 -2.96 -12.54
N ILE A 66 -7.84 -2.40 -11.97
CA ILE A 66 -9.19 -2.99 -12.11
C ILE A 66 -9.58 -3.11 -13.58
N ILE A 67 -9.37 -2.06 -14.36
CA ILE A 67 -9.67 -2.05 -15.80
C ILE A 67 -8.84 -3.11 -16.55
N ILE A 68 -7.54 -3.20 -16.30
CA ILE A 68 -6.68 -4.23 -16.90
C ILE A 68 -7.22 -5.63 -16.57
N PHE A 69 -7.63 -5.87 -15.32
CA PHE A 69 -8.14 -7.18 -14.92
C PHE A 69 -9.52 -7.52 -15.49
N LEU A 70 -10.32 -6.54 -15.95
CA LEU A 70 -11.52 -6.82 -16.75
C LEU A 70 -11.21 -7.54 -18.07
N PHE A 71 -10.03 -7.30 -18.65
CA PHE A 71 -9.56 -8.00 -19.86
C PHE A 71 -8.91 -9.36 -19.57
N ILE A 72 -8.65 -9.68 -18.30
CA ILE A 72 -8.02 -10.95 -17.87
C ILE A 72 -9.07 -11.91 -17.31
N GLY A 73 -9.98 -11.41 -16.47
CA GLY A 73 -11.06 -12.19 -15.89
C GLY A 73 -11.91 -11.37 -14.90
N TYR A 74 -13.21 -11.37 -15.09
CA TYR A 74 -14.13 -10.58 -14.26
C TYR A 74 -14.04 -10.91 -12.78
N GLY A 75 -13.85 -12.18 -12.44
CA GLY A 75 -13.68 -12.60 -11.06
C GLY A 75 -12.46 -11.95 -10.39
N LYS A 76 -11.33 -11.86 -11.10
CA LYS A 76 -10.11 -11.21 -10.59
C LYS A 76 -10.31 -9.70 -10.41
N SER A 77 -10.96 -9.05 -11.39
CA SER A 77 -11.30 -7.63 -11.29
C SER A 77 -12.22 -7.35 -10.10
N LEU A 78 -13.24 -8.20 -9.89
CA LEU A 78 -14.16 -8.08 -8.75
C LEU A 78 -13.42 -8.25 -7.40
N ILE A 79 -12.54 -9.25 -7.29
CA ILE A 79 -11.75 -9.48 -6.07
C ILE A 79 -10.86 -8.28 -5.79
N LEU A 80 -10.22 -7.72 -6.81
CA LEU A 80 -9.39 -6.52 -6.67
C LEU A 80 -10.22 -5.33 -6.20
N THR A 81 -11.40 -5.10 -6.81
CA THR A 81 -12.33 -4.03 -6.41
C THR A 81 -12.81 -4.18 -4.97
N ALA A 82 -13.19 -5.40 -4.58
CA ALA A 82 -13.62 -5.67 -3.21
C ALA A 82 -12.49 -5.47 -2.18
N SER A 83 -11.25 -5.81 -2.56
CA SER A 83 -10.07 -5.55 -1.73
C SER A 83 -9.83 -4.06 -1.52
N LEU A 84 -9.94 -3.25 -2.59
CA LEU A 84 -9.86 -1.80 -2.48
C LEU A 84 -10.96 -1.25 -1.57
N ALA A 85 -12.20 -1.64 -1.82
CA ALA A 85 -13.35 -1.16 -1.06
C ALA A 85 -13.16 -1.43 0.45
N LEU A 86 -12.79 -2.67 0.80
CA LEU A 86 -12.58 -3.05 2.20
C LEU A 86 -11.40 -2.31 2.83
N SER A 87 -10.24 -2.28 2.17
CA SER A 87 -9.05 -1.63 2.70
C SER A 87 -9.22 -0.11 2.83
N SER A 88 -9.88 0.52 1.86
CA SER A 88 -10.20 1.95 1.89
C SER A 88 -11.22 2.27 2.99
N LEU A 89 -12.24 1.44 3.18
CA LEU A 89 -13.22 1.62 4.25
C LEU A 89 -12.54 1.57 5.63
N ILE A 90 -11.70 0.56 5.87
CA ILE A 90 -10.96 0.43 7.12
C ILE A 90 -10.02 1.63 7.32
N SER A 91 -9.22 1.97 6.30
CA SER A 91 -8.29 3.10 6.39
C SER A 91 -8.99 4.42 6.64
N SER A 92 -10.10 4.71 5.94
CA SER A 92 -10.87 5.94 6.11
C SER A 92 -11.55 6.03 7.47
N SER A 93 -12.10 4.92 7.98
CA SER A 93 -12.69 4.87 9.33
C SER A 93 -11.66 5.15 10.41
N LEU A 94 -10.45 4.59 10.28
CA LEU A 94 -9.36 4.85 11.23
C LEU A 94 -8.83 6.28 11.12
N LYS A 95 -8.74 6.85 9.91
CA LYS A 95 -8.38 8.26 9.70
C LYS A 95 -9.35 9.20 10.41
N TRP A 96 -10.63 8.95 10.25
CA TRP A 96 -11.67 9.74 10.92
C TRP A 96 -11.62 9.59 12.43
N TYR A 97 -11.38 8.37 12.95
CA TYR A 97 -11.33 8.10 14.38
C TYR A 97 -10.12 8.74 15.07
N PHE A 98 -8.93 8.62 14.49
CA PHE A 98 -7.69 9.08 15.11
C PHE A 98 -7.37 10.55 14.82
N ASP A 99 -7.74 11.07 13.67
CA ASP A 99 -7.49 12.45 13.17
C ASP A 99 -6.14 13.06 13.56
N THR A 100 -5.06 12.29 13.37
CA THR A 100 -3.71 12.69 13.76
C THR A 100 -3.09 13.71 12.81
N LEU A 101 -2.23 14.58 13.34
CA LEU A 101 -1.49 15.56 12.54
C LEU A 101 -0.43 14.88 11.66
N ARG A 102 -0.26 15.39 10.44
CA ARG A 102 0.83 15.01 9.53
C ARG A 102 2.14 15.70 9.90
N PRO A 103 3.30 15.19 9.40
CA PRO A 103 4.62 15.69 9.81
C PRO A 103 4.77 17.21 9.73
N MET A 104 4.32 17.85 8.63
CA MET A 104 4.41 19.30 8.47
C MET A 104 3.69 20.07 9.58
N ALA A 105 2.47 19.66 9.90
CA ALA A 105 1.69 20.29 10.96
C ALA A 105 2.19 19.91 12.36
N PHE A 106 2.67 18.68 12.53
CA PHE A 106 3.21 18.20 13.80
C PHE A 106 4.48 18.96 14.23
N PHE A 107 5.32 19.32 13.26
CA PHE A 107 6.59 20.01 13.52
C PHE A 107 6.57 21.53 13.24
N LYS A 108 5.39 22.13 13.02
CA LYS A 108 5.23 23.55 12.63
C LYS A 108 5.91 24.55 13.56
N ASP A 109 5.95 24.24 14.87
CA ASP A 109 6.50 25.12 15.90
C ASP A 109 8.03 24.94 16.10
N LEU A 110 8.63 23.96 15.42
CA LEU A 110 10.07 23.73 15.47
C LEU A 110 10.77 24.63 14.46
N LYS A 111 11.83 25.34 14.91
CA LYS A 111 12.69 26.17 14.03
C LYS A 111 13.67 25.29 13.25
N VAL A 112 13.15 24.38 12.42
CA VAL A 112 13.94 23.50 11.55
C VAL A 112 13.60 23.84 10.10
N ASN A 113 14.63 24.00 9.29
CA ASN A 113 14.45 24.19 7.85
C ASN A 113 14.29 22.83 7.19
N TRP A 114 13.04 22.38 7.04
CA TRP A 114 12.72 21.13 6.38
C TRP A 114 12.79 21.29 4.86
N HIS A 115 13.35 20.28 4.19
CA HIS A 115 13.26 20.14 2.75
C HIS A 115 11.86 19.64 2.37
N TYR A 116 11.19 20.34 1.47
CA TYR A 116 9.91 19.93 0.89
C TYR A 116 10.05 19.79 -0.63
N VAL A 117 9.46 18.74 -1.17
CA VAL A 117 9.47 18.49 -2.61
C VAL A 117 8.43 19.38 -3.29
N ASP A 118 8.86 20.11 -4.32
CA ASP A 118 8.00 21.02 -5.06
C ASP A 118 6.82 20.29 -5.74
N GLY A 119 5.67 20.95 -5.79
CA GLY A 119 4.44 20.41 -6.39
C GLY A 119 3.68 19.41 -5.53
N VAL A 120 4.18 19.06 -4.34
CA VAL A 120 3.49 18.18 -3.41
C VAL A 120 2.55 18.97 -2.49
N VAL A 121 1.26 18.72 -2.60
CA VAL A 121 0.27 19.30 -1.67
C VAL A 121 0.33 18.57 -0.34
N VAL A 122 0.76 19.25 0.73
CA VAL A 122 0.86 18.67 2.06
C VAL A 122 -0.42 18.93 2.84
N ASN A 123 -1.15 17.88 3.16
CA ASN A 123 -2.30 17.95 4.05
C ASN A 123 -1.87 18.09 5.52
N ILE A 124 -2.74 18.64 6.36
CA ILE A 124 -2.47 18.92 7.77
C ILE A 124 -2.89 17.75 8.67
N HIS A 125 -4.07 17.22 8.44
CA HIS A 125 -4.73 16.21 9.27
C HIS A 125 -4.76 14.82 8.62
N GLN A 126 -5.32 13.85 9.35
CA GLN A 126 -5.56 12.48 8.91
C GLN A 126 -4.28 11.75 8.45
N SER A 127 -3.23 11.85 9.28
CA SER A 127 -1.97 11.15 9.00
C SER A 127 -2.14 9.64 9.13
N PHE A 128 -2.73 9.16 10.22
CA PHE A 128 -2.81 7.72 10.51
C PHE A 128 -4.16 7.10 10.10
N PRO A 129 -4.14 5.95 9.41
CA PRO A 129 -3.02 5.32 8.72
C PRO A 129 -2.76 5.92 7.32
N SER A 130 -1.64 5.56 6.67
CA SER A 130 -1.33 6.04 5.32
C SER A 130 -2.22 5.37 4.27
N GLY A 131 -3.07 6.18 3.60
CA GLY A 131 -3.99 5.70 2.56
C GLY A 131 -3.26 5.19 1.31
N HIS A 132 -2.25 5.93 0.79
CA HIS A 132 -1.43 5.50 -0.34
C HIS A 132 -0.74 4.16 -0.07
N THR A 133 -0.17 4.00 1.13
CA THR A 133 0.43 2.72 1.53
C THR A 133 -0.62 1.61 1.57
N THR A 134 -1.79 1.87 2.13
CA THR A 134 -2.90 0.90 2.16
C THR A 134 -3.27 0.45 0.75
N THR A 135 -3.43 1.39 -0.19
CA THR A 135 -3.76 1.11 -1.60
C THR A 135 -2.65 0.31 -2.28
N ALA A 136 -1.40 0.74 -2.17
CA ALA A 136 -0.25 0.05 -2.78
C ALA A 136 -0.14 -1.40 -2.27
N PHE A 137 -0.19 -1.60 -0.97
CA PHE A 137 -0.11 -2.96 -0.40
C PHE A 137 -1.32 -3.81 -0.78
N ALA A 138 -2.52 -3.23 -0.91
CA ALA A 138 -3.69 -3.96 -1.40
C ALA A 138 -3.49 -4.45 -2.84
N VAL A 139 -3.05 -3.57 -3.75
CA VAL A 139 -2.78 -3.94 -5.16
C VAL A 139 -1.69 -5.00 -5.26
N PHE A 140 -0.52 -4.74 -4.68
CA PHE A 140 0.64 -5.60 -4.87
C PHE A 140 0.50 -6.95 -4.17
N THR A 141 -0.26 -7.03 -3.07
CA THR A 141 -0.67 -8.31 -2.48
C THR A 141 -1.58 -9.08 -3.45
N MET A 142 -2.58 -8.43 -4.05
CA MET A 142 -3.45 -9.09 -5.03
C MET A 142 -2.69 -9.58 -6.26
N LEU A 143 -1.77 -8.77 -6.81
CA LEU A 143 -0.92 -9.19 -7.92
C LEU A 143 -0.11 -10.43 -7.54
N THR A 144 0.49 -10.45 -6.35
CA THR A 144 1.22 -11.62 -5.83
C THR A 144 0.35 -12.88 -5.80
N LEU A 145 -0.90 -12.75 -5.37
CA LEU A 145 -1.84 -13.88 -5.29
C LEU A 145 -2.28 -14.36 -6.68
N PHE A 146 -2.46 -13.44 -7.65
CA PHE A 146 -2.91 -13.76 -9.00
C PHE A 146 -1.82 -14.34 -9.91
N PHE A 147 -0.57 -13.96 -9.70
CA PHE A 147 0.53 -14.41 -10.56
C PHE A 147 0.94 -15.85 -10.24
N LYS A 148 1.15 -16.67 -11.28
CA LYS A 148 1.58 -18.07 -11.14
C LYS A 148 3.03 -18.18 -10.68
N ASN A 149 3.94 -17.42 -11.30
CA ASN A 149 5.35 -17.38 -10.89
C ASN A 149 5.47 -16.52 -9.62
N LYS A 150 5.76 -17.17 -8.50
CA LYS A 150 5.79 -16.55 -7.17
C LYS A 150 7.03 -15.68 -6.91
N ASN A 151 8.05 -15.76 -7.75
CA ASN A 151 9.22 -14.88 -7.68
C ASN A 151 8.87 -13.41 -7.97
N TRP A 152 7.79 -13.13 -8.71
CA TRP A 152 7.25 -11.78 -8.84
C TRP A 152 6.87 -11.14 -7.52
N GLY A 153 6.66 -11.94 -6.48
CA GLY A 153 6.41 -11.46 -5.13
C GLY A 153 7.50 -10.53 -4.61
N PHE A 154 8.78 -10.77 -4.93
CA PHE A 154 9.87 -9.85 -4.57
C PHE A 154 9.72 -8.48 -5.23
N ILE A 155 9.34 -8.45 -6.50
CA ILE A 155 9.14 -7.21 -7.26
C ILE A 155 7.93 -6.45 -6.71
N PHE A 156 6.82 -7.14 -6.50
CA PHE A 156 5.59 -6.53 -6.01
C PHE A 156 5.73 -5.94 -4.60
N ILE A 157 6.39 -6.66 -3.69
CA ILE A 157 6.62 -6.14 -2.34
C ILE A 157 7.60 -4.95 -2.34
N THR A 158 8.58 -4.94 -3.23
CA THR A 158 9.49 -3.80 -3.39
C THR A 158 8.72 -2.56 -3.83
N PHE A 159 7.84 -2.67 -4.83
CA PHE A 159 7.00 -1.54 -5.25
C PHE A 159 6.04 -1.07 -4.16
N ALA A 160 5.46 -1.99 -3.38
CA ALA A 160 4.61 -1.63 -2.24
C ALA A 160 5.38 -0.83 -1.18
N TRP A 161 6.60 -1.25 -0.83
CA TRP A 161 7.44 -0.53 0.12
C TRP A 161 7.98 0.79 -0.44
N LEU A 162 8.30 0.87 -1.74
CA LEU A 162 8.68 2.14 -2.39
C LEU A 162 7.54 3.16 -2.32
N ALA A 163 6.31 2.75 -2.62
CA ALA A 163 5.13 3.61 -2.47
C ALA A 163 4.92 4.02 -1.00
N GLY A 164 5.15 3.12 -0.04
CA GLY A 164 5.08 3.43 1.38
C GLY A 164 6.16 4.43 1.82
N TYR A 165 7.41 4.17 1.48
CA TYR A 165 8.54 5.03 1.83
C TYR A 165 8.45 6.43 1.19
N SER A 166 7.93 6.53 -0.06
CA SER A 166 7.69 7.82 -0.70
C SER A 166 6.84 8.76 0.15
N ARG A 167 5.91 8.22 0.96
CA ARG A 167 5.08 9.05 1.85
C ARG A 167 5.85 9.67 3.00
N CYS A 168 6.87 9.00 3.52
CA CYS A 168 7.79 9.58 4.50
C CYS A 168 8.72 10.59 3.83
N TYR A 169 9.28 10.26 2.67
CA TYR A 169 10.16 11.13 1.90
C TYR A 169 9.47 12.46 1.53
N LEU A 170 8.23 12.40 1.03
CA LEU A 170 7.41 13.56 0.68
C LEU A 170 6.80 14.28 1.89
N PHE A 171 7.22 13.97 3.10
CA PHE A 171 6.78 14.57 4.36
C PHE A 171 5.26 14.49 4.62
N GLN A 172 4.60 13.46 4.05
CA GLN A 172 3.16 13.25 4.13
C GLN A 172 2.73 12.39 5.31
N HIS A 173 3.56 11.42 5.72
CA HIS A 173 3.25 10.44 6.74
C HIS A 173 4.46 10.07 7.58
N PHE A 174 4.23 9.64 8.81
CA PHE A 174 5.25 9.02 9.65
C PHE A 174 5.43 7.54 9.29
N PRO A 175 6.60 6.92 9.60
CA PRO A 175 6.82 5.49 9.39
C PRO A 175 5.76 4.59 10.03
N VAL A 176 5.23 4.96 11.21
CA VAL A 176 4.14 4.22 11.87
C VAL A 176 2.84 4.21 11.05
N ASP A 177 2.53 5.30 10.33
CA ASP A 177 1.36 5.37 9.46
C ASP A 177 1.50 4.43 8.26
N VAL A 178 2.73 4.30 7.75
CA VAL A 178 3.11 3.39 6.67
C VAL A 178 3.01 1.93 7.13
N LEU A 179 3.51 1.60 8.33
CA LEU A 179 3.36 0.26 8.91
C LEU A 179 1.89 -0.13 9.02
N ALA A 180 1.06 0.72 9.59
CA ALA A 180 -0.38 0.46 9.73
C ALA A 180 -1.07 0.30 8.38
N GLY A 181 -0.79 1.19 7.41
CA GLY A 181 -1.32 1.10 6.05
C GLY A 181 -0.94 -0.20 5.36
N SER A 182 0.31 -0.67 5.51
CA SER A 182 0.80 -1.93 4.95
C SER A 182 0.03 -3.15 5.49
N VAL A 183 -0.26 -3.15 6.80
CA VAL A 183 -1.04 -4.21 7.45
C VAL A 183 -2.48 -4.22 6.90
N ILE A 184 -3.13 -3.06 6.88
CA ILE A 184 -4.51 -2.93 6.39
C ILE A 184 -4.62 -3.42 4.94
N GLY A 185 -3.76 -2.93 4.04
CA GLY A 185 -3.77 -3.32 2.62
C GLY A 185 -3.54 -4.81 2.42
N THR A 186 -2.50 -5.37 3.07
CA THR A 186 -2.13 -6.77 2.94
C THR A 186 -3.22 -7.70 3.48
N PHE A 187 -3.68 -7.49 4.71
CA PHE A 187 -4.61 -8.43 5.35
C PHE A 187 -6.04 -8.30 4.81
N SER A 188 -6.49 -7.11 4.39
CA SER A 188 -7.74 -6.95 3.67
C SER A 188 -7.73 -7.75 2.36
N SER A 189 -6.63 -7.67 1.60
CA SER A 189 -6.45 -8.43 0.36
C SER A 189 -6.45 -9.93 0.57
N LEU A 190 -5.71 -10.41 1.56
CA LEU A 190 -5.70 -11.84 1.93
C LEU A 190 -7.09 -12.33 2.34
N GLY A 191 -7.81 -11.55 3.14
CA GLY A 191 -9.16 -11.88 3.59
C GLY A 191 -10.14 -11.98 2.43
N VAL A 192 -10.18 -10.93 1.58
CA VAL A 192 -11.04 -10.88 0.40
C VAL A 192 -10.74 -12.02 -0.57
N TYR A 193 -9.45 -12.21 -0.91
CA TYR A 193 -9.05 -13.30 -1.81
C TYR A 193 -9.45 -14.69 -1.27
N SER A 194 -9.18 -14.94 0.02
CA SER A 194 -9.52 -16.21 0.66
C SER A 194 -11.03 -16.45 0.66
N TRP A 195 -11.82 -15.43 0.97
CA TRP A 195 -13.28 -15.52 1.00
C TRP A 195 -13.86 -15.82 -0.38
N PHE A 196 -13.47 -15.05 -1.40
CA PHE A 196 -13.93 -15.24 -2.78
C PHE A 196 -13.50 -16.60 -3.36
N THR A 197 -12.24 -17.01 -3.11
CA THR A 197 -11.74 -18.31 -3.59
C THR A 197 -12.53 -19.45 -2.97
N ASN A 198 -12.80 -19.41 -1.66
CA ASN A 198 -13.60 -20.43 -1.00
C ASN A 198 -15.05 -20.46 -1.49
N MET A 199 -15.65 -19.29 -1.75
CA MET A 199 -17.00 -19.18 -2.32
C MET A 199 -17.03 -19.74 -3.74
N TYR A 200 -16.06 -19.41 -4.59
CA TYR A 200 -15.97 -19.89 -5.96
C TYR A 200 -15.76 -21.41 -6.03
N LEU A 201 -14.88 -21.98 -5.20
CA LEU A 201 -14.65 -23.43 -5.13
C LEU A 201 -15.90 -24.21 -4.72
N LYS A 202 -16.75 -23.63 -3.87
CA LYS A 202 -18.03 -24.27 -3.45
C LYS A 202 -19.12 -24.16 -4.50
N ASN A 203 -19.11 -23.10 -5.32
CA ASN A 203 -20.13 -22.83 -6.32
C ASN A 203 -19.51 -22.13 -7.53
N PRO A 204 -18.81 -22.88 -8.41
CA PRO A 204 -18.16 -22.31 -9.59
C PRO A 204 -19.18 -21.61 -10.50
N LYS A 205 -18.82 -20.43 -10.99
CA LYS A 205 -19.63 -19.63 -11.89
C LYS A 205 -18.83 -19.33 -13.17
N ASP A 206 -19.42 -19.58 -14.33
CA ASP A 206 -18.77 -19.39 -15.64
C ASP A 206 -18.28 -17.97 -15.86
N TRP A 207 -19.03 -16.97 -15.36
CA TRP A 207 -18.69 -15.56 -15.52
C TRP A 207 -17.36 -15.20 -14.85
N TYR A 208 -16.90 -15.95 -13.86
CA TYR A 208 -15.65 -15.65 -13.13
C TYR A 208 -14.43 -15.65 -14.05
N GLU A 209 -14.37 -16.61 -14.99
CA GLU A 209 -13.28 -16.74 -15.96
C GLU A 209 -13.54 -15.94 -17.25
N ARG A 210 -14.76 -15.41 -17.46
CA ARG A 210 -15.06 -14.54 -18.59
C ARG A 210 -14.32 -13.22 -18.49
N ASN A 211 -14.08 -12.59 -19.64
CA ASN A 211 -13.40 -11.31 -19.75
C ASN A 211 -13.90 -10.51 -20.96
N LEU A 212 -13.51 -9.25 -21.07
CA LEU A 212 -13.93 -8.36 -22.16
C LEU A 212 -13.42 -8.77 -23.54
N ARG A 213 -12.39 -9.63 -23.65
CA ARG A 213 -11.87 -10.12 -24.94
C ARG A 213 -12.71 -11.25 -25.54
N ARG A 214 -13.35 -12.06 -24.70
CA ARG A 214 -14.19 -13.20 -25.10
C ARG A 214 -15.65 -12.83 -24.88
N ARG A 215 -16.26 -12.21 -25.89
CA ARG A 215 -17.73 -12.12 -26.02
C ARG A 215 -18.21 -13.45 -26.60
N GLN A 216 -18.40 -14.45 -25.79
CA GLN A 216 -19.22 -15.63 -26.12
C GLN A 216 -19.91 -16.12 -24.84
#